data_37981592b29abbd2b31ebbca7b3b97ec
#
_entry.id   37981592b29abbd2b31ebbca7b3b97ec
#
_cell.length_a   1.000
_cell.length_b   1.000
_cell.length_c   1.000
_cell.angle_alpha   90.00
_cell.angle_beta   90.00
_cell.angle_gamma   90.00
#
_symmetry.space_group_name_H-M   'P 1'
#
loop_
_entity.id
_entity.type
_entity.pdbx_description
1 polymer ?
#
loop_
_entity_poly.entity_id
_entity_poly.type
_entity_poly.pdbx_seq_one_letter_code
_entity_poly.pdbx_strand_id
1 'polypeptide(L)'
;SGQTIISGMGELHLEIIVDRLKREFKVEANVGAPQVSYRETISKAVEHRELYKKQSGGRGKFADIQFEIAPIEYFADYDGKKDRISEEDGFMFINEIVGGNIPREFIPSVQKGFKAALENGIQANYAVQNVGVRLFDGSYHDVDSDQLSFELAAKLGFRNSAKKAKPQLLEPVMKVEVTTPEEYMGDVIGDLNSRRGIIQS
;
A
#
# COMPACT_ATOMS: atom_id res chain seq x y z
N SER A 1 -4.66 -1.95 12.64
CA SER A 1 -4.32 -2.52 13.94
C SER A 1 -5.54 -2.40 14.85
N GLY A 2 -5.87 -3.41 15.65
CA GLY A 2 -7.00 -3.37 16.59
C GLY A 2 -6.74 -2.54 17.86
N GLN A 3 -5.82 -1.57 17.82
CA GLN A 3 -5.53 -0.70 18.95
C GLN A 3 -6.53 0.45 19.07
N THR A 4 -7.00 0.71 20.29
CA THR A 4 -7.75 1.91 20.65
C THR A 4 -6.78 3.00 21.08
N ILE A 5 -6.79 4.14 20.43
CA ILE A 5 -5.93 5.29 20.76
C ILE A 5 -6.70 6.20 21.71
N ILE A 6 -6.06 6.56 22.84
CA ILE A 6 -6.57 7.52 23.81
C ILE A 6 -5.69 8.77 23.74
N SER A 7 -6.31 9.94 23.61
CA SER A 7 -5.65 11.24 23.61
C SER A 7 -6.04 12.04 24.85
N GLY A 8 -5.11 12.81 25.37
CA GLY A 8 -5.32 13.64 26.57
C GLY A 8 -4.43 14.87 26.60
N MET A 9 -4.60 15.72 27.60
CA MET A 9 -3.86 16.99 27.78
C MET A 9 -2.43 16.80 28.32
N GLY A 10 -2.08 15.58 28.73
CA GLY A 10 -0.77 15.23 29.25
C GLY A 10 -0.77 13.84 29.86
N GLU A 11 0.39 13.38 30.29
CA GLU A 11 0.61 12.03 30.82
C GLU A 11 -0.28 11.72 32.04
N LEU A 12 -0.32 12.59 33.02
CA LEU A 12 -1.16 12.41 34.21
C LEU A 12 -2.65 12.29 33.85
N HIS A 13 -3.14 13.06 32.91
CA HIS A 13 -4.53 12.96 32.43
C HIS A 13 -4.82 11.60 31.83
N LEU A 14 -3.90 11.09 31.01
CA LEU A 14 -4.02 9.77 30.38
C LEU A 14 -3.97 8.65 31.44
N GLU A 15 -3.08 8.75 32.42
CA GLU A 15 -3.00 7.79 33.53
C GLU A 15 -4.31 7.72 34.34
N ILE A 16 -4.91 8.87 34.64
CA ILE A 16 -6.20 8.93 35.36
C ILE A 16 -7.31 8.26 34.53
N ILE A 17 -7.37 8.53 33.21
CA ILE A 17 -8.37 7.90 32.33
C ILE A 17 -8.20 6.38 32.30
N VAL A 18 -6.97 5.90 32.17
CA VAL A 18 -6.66 4.47 32.16
C VAL A 18 -7.01 3.80 33.50
N ASP A 19 -6.68 4.46 34.62
CA ASP A 19 -6.99 3.96 35.94
C ASP A 19 -8.51 3.86 36.15
N ARG A 20 -9.28 4.85 35.72
CA ARG A 20 -10.75 4.80 35.73
C ARG A 20 -11.31 3.68 34.88
N LEU A 21 -10.79 3.46 33.66
CA LEU A 21 -11.21 2.35 32.82
C LEU A 21 -11.02 1.00 33.50
N LYS A 22 -9.90 0.80 34.21
CA LYS A 22 -9.61 -0.44 34.90
C LYS A 22 -10.48 -0.60 36.19
N ARG A 23 -10.59 0.44 37.02
CA ARG A 23 -11.28 0.35 38.33
C ARG A 23 -12.79 0.44 38.23
N GLU A 24 -13.32 1.41 37.49
CA GLU A 24 -14.75 1.67 37.41
C GLU A 24 -15.44 0.78 36.38
N PHE A 25 -14.83 0.60 35.23
CA PHE A 25 -15.41 -0.16 34.12
C PHE A 25 -14.89 -1.60 33.99
N LYS A 26 -13.93 -2.00 34.85
CA LYS A 26 -13.33 -3.35 34.89
C LYS A 26 -12.81 -3.82 33.50
N VAL A 27 -12.29 -2.89 32.70
CA VAL A 27 -11.69 -3.17 31.40
C VAL A 27 -10.27 -3.68 31.59
N GLU A 28 -10.02 -4.93 31.25
CA GLU A 28 -8.66 -5.46 31.13
C GLU A 28 -8.02 -4.96 29.85
N ALA A 29 -7.09 -4.04 29.95
CA ALA A 29 -6.38 -3.49 28.80
C ALA A 29 -4.87 -3.39 29.08
N ASN A 30 -4.08 -3.77 28.09
CA ASN A 30 -2.65 -3.48 28.06
C ASN A 30 -2.46 -2.06 27.51
N VAL A 31 -1.79 -1.22 28.28
CA VAL A 31 -1.51 0.17 27.91
C VAL A 31 -0.05 0.28 27.50
N GLY A 32 0.19 0.91 26.38
CA GLY A 32 1.53 1.11 25.84
C GLY A 32 1.55 2.25 24.81
N ALA A 33 2.72 2.53 24.29
CA ALA A 33 2.87 3.53 23.22
C ALA A 33 2.06 3.13 21.98
N PRO A 34 1.51 4.11 21.22
CA PRO A 34 0.85 3.84 19.94
C PRO A 34 1.81 3.14 18.98
N GLN A 35 1.28 2.19 18.22
CA GLN A 35 2.06 1.57 17.16
C GLN A 35 2.22 2.56 16.01
N VAL A 36 3.44 2.61 15.46
CA VAL A 36 3.73 3.41 14.27
C VAL A 36 3.01 2.82 13.07
N SER A 37 2.28 3.65 12.33
CA SER A 37 1.58 3.25 11.12
C SER A 37 2.54 3.25 9.92
N TYR A 38 3.31 2.18 9.79
CA TYR A 38 4.19 2.00 8.64
C TYR A 38 3.41 1.74 7.35
N ARG A 39 4.05 2.04 6.22
CA ARG A 39 3.63 1.68 4.88
C ARG A 39 4.80 1.05 4.14
N GLU A 40 4.51 0.39 3.04
CA GLU A 40 5.54 -0.10 2.12
C GLU A 40 5.44 0.63 0.77
N THR A 41 6.52 0.64 0.02
CA THR A 41 6.58 1.12 -1.36
C THR A 41 7.64 0.35 -2.12
N ILE A 42 7.74 0.62 -3.42
CA ILE A 42 8.81 0.13 -4.28
C ILE A 42 9.64 1.30 -4.81
N SER A 43 10.89 1.07 -5.16
CA SER A 43 11.79 2.13 -5.65
C SER A 43 12.37 1.86 -7.04
N LYS A 44 12.00 0.76 -7.67
CA LYS A 44 12.52 0.37 -9.00
C LYS A 44 11.40 -0.13 -9.90
N ALA A 45 11.44 0.27 -11.18
CA ALA A 45 10.58 -0.29 -12.21
C ALA A 45 10.96 -1.74 -12.52
N VAL A 46 9.96 -2.61 -12.67
CA VAL A 46 10.11 -4.02 -13.00
C VAL A 46 9.02 -4.46 -13.94
N GLU A 47 9.41 -4.96 -15.12
CA GLU A 47 8.50 -5.70 -15.99
C GLU A 47 8.37 -7.15 -15.52
N HIS A 48 7.15 -7.66 -15.60
CA HIS A 48 6.85 -9.03 -15.18
C HIS A 48 5.75 -9.65 -16.04
N ARG A 49 5.89 -10.95 -16.27
CA ARG A 49 4.83 -11.77 -16.84
C ARG A 49 4.39 -12.78 -15.80
N GLU A 50 3.10 -12.84 -15.54
CA GLU A 50 2.52 -13.84 -14.64
C GLU A 50 1.55 -14.73 -15.43
N LEU A 51 1.87 -16.01 -15.47
CA LEU A 51 1.03 -17.05 -16.06
C LEU A 51 0.37 -17.85 -14.95
N TYR A 52 -0.91 -17.60 -14.72
CA TYR A 52 -1.72 -18.40 -13.82
C TYR A 52 -2.42 -19.52 -14.59
N LYS A 53 -1.96 -20.75 -14.39
CA LYS A 53 -2.54 -21.96 -15.00
C LYS A 53 -2.78 -22.99 -13.93
N LYS A 54 -4.03 -23.47 -13.84
CA LYS A 54 -4.40 -24.54 -12.92
C LYS A 54 -5.36 -25.49 -13.63
N GLN A 55 -5.07 -26.79 -13.59
CA GLN A 55 -5.88 -27.82 -14.20
C GLN A 55 -6.06 -28.95 -13.19
N SER A 56 -7.28 -29.21 -12.78
CA SER A 56 -7.60 -30.29 -11.86
C SER A 56 -8.97 -30.86 -12.29
N GLY A 57 -8.99 -31.95 -13.04
CA GLY A 57 -10.13 -32.78 -13.35
C GLY A 57 -11.45 -32.05 -13.68
N GLY A 58 -11.49 -31.25 -14.77
CA GLY A 58 -12.66 -30.47 -15.18
C GLY A 58 -12.24 -29.16 -15.86
N ARG A 59 -13.08 -28.10 -15.76
CA ARG A 59 -12.77 -26.78 -16.28
C ARG A 59 -11.52 -26.23 -15.61
N GLY A 60 -10.50 -25.89 -16.39
CA GLY A 60 -9.24 -25.32 -15.91
C GLY A 60 -9.37 -23.85 -15.49
N LYS A 61 -8.26 -23.29 -15.09
CA LYS A 61 -8.09 -21.86 -14.81
C LYS A 61 -6.89 -21.36 -15.60
N PHE A 62 -7.06 -20.26 -16.33
CA PHE A 62 -6.00 -19.68 -17.14
C PHE A 62 -6.10 -18.15 -17.11
N ALA A 63 -4.99 -17.49 -16.84
CA ALA A 63 -4.80 -16.07 -17.06
C ALA A 63 -3.32 -15.79 -17.29
N ASP A 64 -3.01 -15.01 -18.29
CA ASP A 64 -1.66 -14.56 -18.62
C ASP A 64 -1.66 -13.05 -18.72
N ILE A 65 -0.85 -12.39 -17.94
CA ILE A 65 -0.74 -10.94 -17.89
C ILE A 65 0.72 -10.53 -17.97
N GLN A 66 0.99 -9.50 -18.77
CA GLN A 66 2.30 -8.86 -18.85
C GLN A 66 2.15 -7.39 -18.44
N PHE A 67 2.92 -6.98 -17.46
CA PHE A 67 2.79 -5.67 -16.85
C PHE A 67 4.13 -5.16 -16.32
N GLU A 68 4.17 -3.86 -16.11
CA GLU A 68 5.27 -3.17 -15.44
C GLU A 68 4.76 -2.55 -14.15
N ILE A 69 5.51 -2.70 -13.06
CA ILE A 69 5.29 -1.97 -11.82
C ILE A 69 6.42 -0.99 -11.58
N ALA A 70 6.09 0.19 -11.09
CA ALA A 70 7.07 1.23 -10.74
C ALA A 70 6.48 2.20 -9.71
N PRO A 71 7.29 3.06 -9.06
CA PRO A 71 6.76 4.24 -8.36
C PRO A 71 5.91 5.10 -9.32
N ILE A 72 4.86 5.76 -8.80
CA ILE A 72 3.94 6.55 -9.65
C ILE A 72 4.69 7.61 -10.46
N GLU A 73 5.73 8.22 -9.87
CA GLU A 73 6.54 9.25 -10.51
C GLU A 73 7.27 8.76 -11.77
N TYR A 74 7.52 7.45 -11.87
CA TYR A 74 8.10 6.85 -13.07
C TYR A 74 7.21 7.02 -14.29
N PHE A 75 5.89 7.09 -14.08
CA PHE A 75 4.91 7.28 -15.14
C PHE A 75 4.47 8.74 -15.33
N ALA A 76 5.16 9.72 -14.72
CA ALA A 76 4.80 11.14 -14.81
C ALA A 76 4.79 11.67 -16.26
N ASP A 77 5.72 11.20 -17.09
CA ASP A 77 5.84 11.58 -18.50
C ASP A 77 5.10 10.61 -19.45
N TYR A 78 4.20 9.77 -18.90
CA TYR A 78 3.43 8.85 -19.72
C TYR A 78 2.49 9.61 -20.65
N ASP A 79 2.70 9.48 -21.97
CA ASP A 79 1.98 10.21 -23.03
C ASP A 79 0.75 9.46 -23.60
N GLY A 80 0.37 8.37 -22.96
CA GLY A 80 -0.80 7.57 -23.36
C GLY A 80 -2.13 8.26 -23.12
N LYS A 81 -3.20 7.62 -23.59
CA LYS A 81 -4.55 8.16 -23.46
C LYS A 81 -4.98 8.26 -22.00
N LYS A 82 -5.41 9.45 -21.56
CA LYS A 82 -5.84 9.71 -20.17
C LYS A 82 -7.03 8.87 -19.71
N ASP A 83 -7.92 8.48 -20.62
CA ASP A 83 -9.06 7.58 -20.35
C ASP A 83 -8.66 6.14 -19.98
N ARG A 84 -7.38 5.82 -20.15
CA ARG A 84 -6.79 4.51 -19.80
C ARG A 84 -6.06 4.51 -18.46
N ILE A 85 -6.01 5.65 -17.78
CA ILE A 85 -5.35 5.83 -16.49
C ILE A 85 -6.40 5.98 -15.42
N SER A 86 -6.27 5.22 -14.34
CA SER A 86 -6.99 5.45 -13.09
C SER A 86 -5.99 5.58 -11.95
N GLU A 87 -6.19 6.58 -11.10
CA GLU A 87 -5.39 6.81 -9.91
C GLU A 87 -6.30 6.99 -8.70
N GLU A 88 -6.06 6.24 -7.65
CA GLU A 88 -6.84 6.26 -6.42
C GLU A 88 -5.96 5.79 -5.25
N ASP A 89 -5.96 6.54 -4.16
CA ASP A 89 -5.30 6.17 -2.89
C ASP A 89 -3.81 5.78 -3.02
N GLY A 90 -3.06 6.45 -3.91
CA GLY A 90 -1.65 6.15 -4.14
C GLY A 90 -1.40 4.87 -4.95
N PHE A 91 -2.42 4.41 -5.67
CA PHE A 91 -2.33 3.36 -6.68
C PHE A 91 -2.73 3.89 -8.05
N MET A 92 -1.83 3.80 -9.03
CA MET A 92 -2.10 4.14 -10.43
C MET A 92 -2.20 2.87 -11.27
N PHE A 93 -3.22 2.78 -12.12
CA PHE A 93 -3.37 1.69 -13.07
C PHE A 93 -3.50 2.23 -14.49
N ILE A 94 -2.62 1.77 -15.38
CA ILE A 94 -2.56 2.15 -16.79
C ILE A 94 -2.91 0.92 -17.63
N ASN A 95 -3.97 1.04 -18.42
CA ASN A 95 -4.42 -0.02 -19.32
C ASN A 95 -3.95 0.25 -20.76
N GLU A 96 -2.93 -0.46 -21.21
CA GLU A 96 -2.42 -0.39 -22.60
C GLU A 96 -2.86 -1.56 -23.48
N ILE A 97 -3.76 -2.42 -23.00
CA ILE A 97 -4.21 -3.56 -23.80
C ILE A 97 -4.83 -3.09 -25.12
N VAL A 98 -4.34 -3.66 -26.21
CA VAL A 98 -4.84 -3.46 -27.57
C VAL A 98 -5.17 -4.80 -28.21
N GLY A 99 -5.99 -4.80 -29.24
CA GLY A 99 -6.29 -6.00 -30.05
C GLY A 99 -7.12 -7.08 -29.36
N GLY A 100 -7.58 -6.88 -28.11
CA GLY A 100 -8.39 -7.86 -27.37
C GLY A 100 -7.60 -9.04 -26.81
N ASN A 101 -6.28 -8.92 -26.66
CA ASN A 101 -5.41 -9.94 -26.06
C ASN A 101 -5.87 -10.33 -24.64
N ILE A 102 -6.41 -9.37 -23.91
CA ILE A 102 -7.22 -9.60 -22.71
C ILE A 102 -8.60 -9.02 -22.96
N PRO A 103 -9.69 -9.81 -22.86
CA PRO A 103 -11.05 -9.30 -22.98
C PRO A 103 -11.31 -8.14 -22.01
N ARG A 104 -12.05 -7.12 -22.48
CA ARG A 104 -12.32 -5.90 -21.70
C ARG A 104 -12.98 -6.19 -20.36
N GLU A 105 -13.79 -7.23 -20.27
CA GLU A 105 -14.47 -7.66 -19.05
C GLU A 105 -13.54 -8.18 -17.95
N PHE A 106 -12.30 -8.59 -18.29
CA PHE A 106 -11.32 -9.10 -17.31
C PHE A 106 -10.38 -8.01 -16.80
N ILE A 107 -10.26 -6.87 -17.48
CA ILE A 107 -9.36 -5.77 -17.08
C ILE A 107 -9.70 -5.22 -15.68
N PRO A 108 -10.99 -4.98 -15.32
CA PRO A 108 -11.34 -4.56 -13.97
C PRO A 108 -10.92 -5.58 -12.89
N SER A 109 -10.94 -6.87 -13.23
CA SER A 109 -10.51 -7.94 -12.31
C SER A 109 -9.00 -7.94 -12.10
N VAL A 110 -8.22 -7.62 -13.13
CA VAL A 110 -6.77 -7.42 -13.01
C VAL A 110 -6.48 -6.23 -12.08
N GLN A 111 -7.11 -5.09 -12.31
CA GLN A 111 -6.96 -3.89 -11.47
C GLN A 111 -7.34 -4.18 -10.01
N LYS A 112 -8.47 -4.84 -9.78
CA LYS A 112 -8.92 -5.27 -8.44
C LYS A 112 -7.91 -6.21 -7.78
N GLY A 113 -7.31 -7.13 -8.53
CA GLY A 113 -6.28 -8.03 -8.05
C GLY A 113 -5.03 -7.32 -7.56
N PHE A 114 -4.54 -6.33 -8.32
CA PHE A 114 -3.43 -5.49 -7.90
C PHE A 114 -3.77 -4.68 -6.65
N LYS A 115 -4.93 -3.99 -6.62
CA LYS A 115 -5.37 -3.21 -5.46
C LYS A 115 -5.46 -4.06 -4.19
N ALA A 116 -6.02 -5.25 -4.26
CA ALA A 116 -6.08 -6.18 -3.14
C ALA A 116 -4.70 -6.71 -2.70
N ALA A 117 -3.75 -6.83 -3.64
CA ALA A 117 -2.38 -7.24 -3.30
C ALA A 117 -1.63 -6.16 -2.52
N LEU A 118 -1.86 -4.87 -2.82
CA LEU A 118 -1.26 -3.74 -2.12
C LEU A 118 -1.63 -3.70 -0.64
N GLU A 119 -2.84 -4.13 -0.27
CA GLU A 119 -3.29 -4.15 1.12
C GLU A 119 -2.50 -5.14 2.00
N ASN A 120 -1.92 -6.18 1.39
CA ASN A 120 -1.23 -7.26 2.10
C ASN A 120 0.27 -7.01 2.32
N GLY A 121 0.83 -5.93 1.76
CA GLY A 121 2.25 -5.65 1.86
C GLY A 121 3.13 -6.54 0.97
N ILE A 122 4.44 -6.26 1.01
CA ILE A 122 5.47 -6.98 0.23
C ILE A 122 6.38 -7.79 1.14
N GLN A 123 6.89 -7.19 2.21
CA GLN A 123 7.88 -7.78 3.14
C GLN A 123 7.40 -7.78 4.59
N ALA A 124 6.82 -6.67 5.05
CA ALA A 124 6.48 -6.43 6.45
C ALA A 124 4.96 -6.47 6.71
N ASN A 125 4.16 -6.82 5.71
CA ASN A 125 2.69 -6.86 5.77
C ASN A 125 2.03 -5.51 6.07
N TYR A 126 2.68 -4.39 5.70
CA TYR A 126 2.07 -3.07 5.72
C TYR A 126 1.52 -2.73 4.34
N ALA A 127 0.39 -2.03 4.30
CA ALA A 127 -0.21 -1.63 3.05
C ALA A 127 0.79 -0.83 2.18
N VAL A 128 0.84 -1.17 0.90
CA VAL A 128 1.74 -0.56 -0.08
C VAL A 128 1.09 0.68 -0.67
N GLN A 129 1.86 1.73 -0.89
CA GLN A 129 1.41 2.97 -1.52
C GLN A 129 2.44 3.48 -2.53
N ASN A 130 2.02 4.44 -3.34
CA ASN A 130 2.86 5.06 -4.37
C ASN A 130 3.35 4.05 -5.42
N VAL A 131 2.43 3.23 -5.92
CA VAL A 131 2.71 2.20 -6.94
C VAL A 131 1.85 2.40 -8.16
N GLY A 132 2.50 2.50 -9.33
CA GLY A 132 1.87 2.43 -10.64
C GLY A 132 2.02 1.04 -11.25
N VAL A 133 0.99 0.61 -11.95
CA VAL A 133 0.97 -0.63 -12.75
C VAL A 133 0.54 -0.31 -14.16
N ARG A 134 1.37 -0.65 -15.15
CA ARG A 134 1.08 -0.54 -16.57
C ARG A 134 0.85 -1.94 -17.12
N LEU A 135 -0.39 -2.28 -17.44
CA LEU A 135 -0.79 -3.53 -18.08
C LEU A 135 -0.72 -3.35 -19.60
N PHE A 136 0.22 -4.02 -20.27
CA PHE A 136 0.49 -3.78 -21.68
C PHE A 136 0.21 -4.98 -22.59
N ASP A 137 0.21 -6.21 -22.07
CA ASP A 137 -0.07 -7.40 -22.88
C ASP A 137 -0.63 -8.54 -22.01
N GLY A 138 -1.05 -9.61 -22.66
CA GLY A 138 -1.52 -10.82 -22.03
C GLY A 138 -2.18 -11.76 -22.99
N SER A 139 -2.74 -12.84 -22.46
CA SER A 139 -3.54 -13.78 -23.24
C SER A 139 -4.61 -14.44 -22.39
N TYR A 140 -5.60 -14.99 -23.04
CA TYR A 140 -6.70 -15.72 -22.39
C TYR A 140 -6.99 -17.03 -23.11
N HIS A 141 -7.75 -17.87 -22.49
CA HIS A 141 -8.27 -19.12 -23.06
C HIS A 141 -9.79 -19.12 -23.00
N ASP A 142 -10.45 -19.34 -24.12
CA ASP A 142 -11.91 -19.20 -24.26
C ASP A 142 -12.73 -19.98 -23.23
N VAL A 143 -12.23 -21.13 -22.78
CA VAL A 143 -12.93 -22.01 -21.82
C VAL A 143 -12.46 -21.82 -20.39
N ASP A 144 -11.13 -21.63 -20.19
CA ASP A 144 -10.51 -21.71 -18.88
C ASP A 144 -10.24 -20.32 -18.23
N SER A 145 -10.48 -19.24 -18.96
CA SER A 145 -10.34 -17.89 -18.43
C SER A 145 -11.63 -17.40 -17.81
N ASP A 146 -11.49 -16.76 -16.65
CA ASP A 146 -12.55 -16.08 -15.93
C ASP A 146 -12.01 -14.90 -15.12
N GLN A 147 -12.89 -14.07 -14.60
CA GLN A 147 -12.54 -12.89 -13.80
C GLN A 147 -11.68 -13.25 -12.59
N LEU A 148 -11.97 -14.36 -11.91
CA LEU A 148 -11.22 -14.81 -10.75
C LEU A 148 -9.77 -15.21 -11.12
N SER A 149 -9.57 -15.86 -12.26
CA SER A 149 -8.25 -16.25 -12.75
C SER A 149 -7.37 -15.03 -12.99
N PHE A 150 -7.92 -13.97 -13.60
CA PHE A 150 -7.20 -12.70 -13.81
C PHE A 150 -6.94 -11.93 -12.52
N GLU A 151 -7.89 -11.93 -11.57
CA GLU A 151 -7.66 -11.35 -10.23
C GLU A 151 -6.52 -12.06 -9.50
N LEU A 152 -6.50 -13.40 -9.53
CA LEU A 152 -5.43 -14.20 -8.90
C LEU A 152 -4.08 -14.02 -9.60
N ALA A 153 -4.06 -13.97 -10.94
CA ALA A 153 -2.84 -13.68 -11.69
C ALA A 153 -2.25 -12.32 -11.31
N ALA A 154 -3.08 -11.28 -11.17
CA ALA A 154 -2.62 -9.96 -10.74
C ALA A 154 -2.07 -9.97 -9.31
N LYS A 155 -2.72 -10.65 -8.36
CA LYS A 155 -2.24 -10.80 -6.97
C LYS A 155 -0.88 -11.50 -6.91
N LEU A 156 -0.75 -12.62 -7.61
CA LEU A 156 0.50 -13.38 -7.66
C LEU A 156 1.61 -12.60 -8.38
N GLY A 157 1.27 -12.00 -9.52
CA GLY A 157 2.19 -11.21 -10.31
C GLY A 157 2.76 -10.04 -9.52
N PHE A 158 1.91 -9.30 -8.80
CA PHE A 158 2.37 -8.24 -7.90
C PHE A 158 3.33 -8.78 -6.84
N ARG A 159 2.96 -9.84 -6.14
CA ARG A 159 3.78 -10.46 -5.10
C ARG A 159 5.16 -10.89 -5.61
N ASN A 160 5.22 -11.40 -6.84
CA ASN A 160 6.45 -11.89 -7.45
C ASN A 160 7.34 -10.77 -8.00
N SER A 161 6.73 -9.73 -8.58
CA SER A 161 7.44 -8.59 -9.16
C SER A 161 7.90 -7.59 -8.10
N ALA A 162 7.05 -7.27 -7.11
CA ALA A 162 7.35 -6.27 -6.07
C ALA A 162 8.58 -6.61 -5.24
N LYS A 163 8.86 -7.89 -4.99
CA LYS A 163 10.10 -8.34 -4.33
C LYS A 163 11.37 -7.95 -5.10
N LYS A 164 11.28 -7.85 -6.43
CA LYS A 164 12.39 -7.46 -7.32
C LYS A 164 12.48 -5.95 -7.51
N ALA A 165 11.44 -5.22 -7.13
CA ALA A 165 11.31 -3.77 -7.30
C ALA A 165 11.93 -2.95 -6.15
N LYS A 166 12.85 -3.54 -5.38
CA LYS A 166 13.50 -2.92 -4.20
C LYS A 166 12.48 -2.32 -3.23
N PRO A 167 11.69 -3.16 -2.55
CA PRO A 167 10.70 -2.68 -1.60
C PRO A 167 11.34 -1.92 -0.43
N GLN A 168 10.67 -0.88 0.04
CA GLN A 168 11.10 0.00 1.13
C GLN A 168 9.98 0.15 2.15
N LEU A 169 10.37 0.29 3.42
CA LEU A 169 9.47 0.63 4.50
C LEU A 169 9.40 2.15 4.63
N LEU A 170 8.18 2.68 4.70
CA LEU A 170 7.91 4.09 4.94
C LEU A 170 7.41 4.29 6.36
N GLU A 171 7.97 5.26 7.05
CA GLU A 171 7.48 5.73 8.35
C GLU A 171 6.69 7.04 8.18
N PRO A 172 5.68 7.29 9.04
CA PRO A 172 4.91 8.52 8.96
C PRO A 172 5.77 9.71 9.39
N VAL A 173 5.76 10.77 8.60
CA VAL A 173 6.35 12.06 8.95
C VAL A 173 5.20 13.05 9.18
N MET A 174 5.23 13.75 10.32
CA MET A 174 4.18 14.66 10.74
C MET A 174 4.70 16.10 10.80
N LYS A 175 3.86 17.06 10.40
CA LYS A 175 4.11 18.47 10.70
C LYS A 175 3.72 18.73 12.14
N VAL A 176 4.67 19.24 12.92
CA VAL A 176 4.48 19.54 14.33
C VAL A 176 4.73 21.04 14.54
N GLU A 177 3.87 21.69 15.29
CA GLU A 177 4.03 23.06 15.74
C GLU A 177 4.15 23.03 17.27
N VAL A 178 5.23 23.61 17.79
CA VAL A 178 5.52 23.68 19.24
C VAL A 178 5.59 25.12 19.66
N THR A 179 4.75 25.53 20.60
CA THR A 179 4.79 26.84 21.23
C THR A 179 5.44 26.69 22.60
N THR A 180 6.53 27.42 22.85
CA THR A 180 7.28 27.34 24.10
C THR A 180 7.82 28.72 24.49
N PRO A 181 8.02 29.02 25.81
CA PRO A 181 8.80 30.16 26.25
C PRO A 181 10.24 30.12 25.72
N GLU A 182 10.82 31.29 25.49
CA GLU A 182 12.14 31.43 24.90
C GLU A 182 13.25 30.67 25.65
N GLU A 183 13.15 30.61 26.97
CA GLU A 183 14.11 29.92 27.86
C GLU A 183 14.19 28.40 27.61
N TYR A 184 13.14 27.77 27.05
CA TYR A 184 13.11 26.33 26.72
C TYR A 184 13.32 26.04 25.23
N MET A 185 13.51 27.05 24.40
CA MET A 185 13.63 26.90 22.94
C MET A 185 14.80 25.97 22.57
N GLY A 186 15.95 26.11 23.26
CA GLY A 186 17.12 25.28 23.00
C GLY A 186 16.87 23.80 23.27
N ASP A 187 16.19 23.48 24.36
CA ASP A 187 15.89 22.11 24.75
C ASP A 187 14.88 21.46 23.78
N VAL A 188 13.86 22.23 23.35
CA VAL A 188 12.88 21.77 22.36
C VAL A 188 13.53 21.50 21.01
N ILE A 189 14.40 22.39 20.54
CA ILE A 189 15.17 22.20 19.32
C ILE A 189 16.07 20.96 19.40
N GLY A 190 16.74 20.77 20.53
CA GLY A 190 17.56 19.60 20.81
C GLY A 190 16.75 18.29 20.73
N ASP A 191 15.58 18.25 21.38
CA ASP A 191 14.70 17.07 21.33
C ASP A 191 14.16 16.77 19.93
N LEU A 192 13.72 17.81 19.20
CA LEU A 192 13.24 17.66 17.82
C LEU A 192 14.34 17.11 16.88
N ASN A 193 15.57 17.62 17.02
CA ASN A 193 16.71 17.13 16.25
C ASN A 193 17.05 15.67 16.58
N SER A 194 16.97 15.27 17.87
CA SER A 194 17.20 13.89 18.30
C SER A 194 16.18 12.91 17.68
N ARG A 195 14.98 13.40 17.40
CA ARG A 195 13.90 12.67 16.72
C ARG A 195 13.95 12.78 15.20
N ARG A 196 15.04 13.27 14.62
CA ARG A 196 15.22 13.48 13.16
C ARG A 196 14.23 14.50 12.57
N GLY A 197 13.74 15.42 13.41
CA GLY A 197 12.87 16.51 12.97
C GLY A 197 13.65 17.53 12.12
N ILE A 198 12.98 18.04 11.08
CA ILE A 198 13.50 19.17 10.27
C ILE A 198 12.79 20.42 10.76
N ILE A 199 13.55 21.35 11.37
CA ILE A 199 13.01 22.61 11.88
C ILE A 199 12.83 23.55 10.70
N GLN A 200 11.60 24.00 10.50
CA GLN A 200 11.23 25.06 9.56
C GLN A 200 10.96 26.30 10.41
N SER A 201 11.70 27.34 10.20
CA SER A 201 11.54 28.62 10.91
C SER A 201 10.25 29.34 10.55
#